data_a1f1c396ce919e7b5e8e924fb82a0c4e
#
_entry.id   a1f1c396ce919e7b5e8e924fb82a0c4e
#
_cell.length_a   1.000
_cell.length_b   1.000
_cell.length_c   1.000
_cell.angle_alpha   90.00
_cell.angle_beta   90.00
_cell.angle_gamma   90.00
#
_symmetry.space_group_name_H-M   'P 1'
#
loop_
_entity.id
_entity.type
_entity.pdbx_description
1 polymer ?
#
loop_
_entity_poly.entity_id
_entity_poly.type
_entity_poly.pdbx_seq_one_letter_code
_entity_poly.pdbx_strand_id
1 'polypeptide(L)'
;MNLKTDILKKKFGKNLIINENLSKYSWFNLGGPAEIFFRPENKDQLIKFLDEIRENNYKIHILGAGSNTLIRDSGVKGVVIKLGSKFSDIKLLTNDTIEVGAAILDRKVSDFAKNNDIGSMEFLSCIPGSIGGAIIMNSGCYGADISEILLSIKVIDDKGKEKEIKNNEIEFYYRGTDLPKNYIILSARLKGITSKKKMIEKKQEELIQ
;
A
#
# COMPACT_ATOMS: atom_id res chain seq x y z
N MET A 1 11.75 -8.90 -27.90
CA MET A 1 10.91 -7.95 -27.17
C MET A 1 9.56 -7.94 -27.86
N ASN A 2 8.46 -7.98 -27.13
CA ASN A 2 7.12 -8.08 -27.74
C ASN A 2 6.68 -6.67 -28.18
N LEU A 3 6.15 -6.51 -29.40
CA LEU A 3 5.68 -5.23 -29.97
C LEU A 3 4.78 -4.43 -28.99
N LYS A 4 3.99 -5.13 -28.18
CA LYS A 4 3.12 -4.54 -27.15
C LYS A 4 3.88 -3.86 -26.02
N THR A 5 4.99 -4.44 -25.54
CA THR A 5 5.80 -3.83 -24.47
C THR A 5 6.52 -2.57 -24.95
N ASP A 6 6.91 -2.50 -26.21
CA ASP A 6 7.55 -1.32 -26.79
C ASP A 6 6.56 -0.14 -26.89
N ILE A 7 5.30 -0.41 -27.25
CA ILE A 7 4.23 0.58 -27.28
C ILE A 7 3.97 1.13 -25.87
N LEU A 8 3.83 0.24 -24.87
CA LEU A 8 3.64 0.65 -23.48
C LEU A 8 4.81 1.49 -22.96
N LYS A 9 6.06 1.08 -23.26
CA LYS A 9 7.24 1.82 -22.85
C LYS A 9 7.31 3.21 -23.50
N LYS A 10 6.93 3.33 -24.76
CA LYS A 10 6.85 4.63 -25.44
C LYS A 10 5.81 5.56 -24.81
N LYS A 11 4.66 4.99 -24.38
CA LYS A 11 3.54 5.75 -23.79
C LYS A 11 3.80 6.19 -22.35
N PHE A 12 4.43 5.33 -21.53
CA PHE A 12 4.63 5.57 -20.09
C PHE A 12 6.07 5.95 -19.70
N GLY A 13 7.00 5.93 -20.66
CA GLY A 13 8.36 6.46 -20.52
C GLY A 13 9.14 5.83 -19.35
N LYS A 14 9.74 6.68 -18.53
CA LYS A 14 10.55 6.29 -17.36
C LYS A 14 9.80 5.54 -16.28
N ASN A 15 8.48 5.65 -16.25
CA ASN A 15 7.63 5.04 -15.23
C ASN A 15 7.36 3.55 -15.50
N LEU A 16 7.70 3.06 -16.71
CA LEU A 16 7.57 1.66 -17.09
C LEU A 16 8.95 1.10 -17.43
N ILE A 17 9.35 0.05 -16.72
CA ILE A 17 10.63 -0.63 -16.87
C ILE A 17 10.36 -2.09 -17.20
N ILE A 18 11.01 -2.60 -18.25
CA ILE A 18 10.96 -4.00 -18.64
C ILE A 18 12.10 -4.75 -17.96
N ASN A 19 11.82 -5.93 -17.43
CA ASN A 19 12.78 -6.80 -16.74
C ASN A 19 13.46 -6.10 -15.55
N GLU A 20 12.70 -5.30 -14.79
CA GLU A 20 13.22 -4.62 -13.59
C GLU A 20 13.54 -5.60 -12.48
N ASN A 21 14.76 -5.54 -11.96
CA ASN A 21 15.18 -6.40 -10.85
C ASN A 21 14.46 -6.02 -9.55
N LEU A 22 13.62 -6.94 -9.04
CA LEU A 22 12.80 -6.71 -7.87
C LEU A 22 13.54 -6.86 -6.54
N SER A 23 14.75 -7.40 -6.51
CA SER A 23 15.58 -7.45 -5.28
C SER A 23 15.79 -6.06 -4.67
N LYS A 24 15.84 -5.00 -5.50
CA LYS A 24 15.96 -3.60 -5.07
C LYS A 24 14.77 -3.09 -4.23
N TYR A 25 13.64 -3.80 -4.31
CA TYR A 25 12.38 -3.41 -3.69
C TYR A 25 11.91 -4.38 -2.61
N SER A 26 12.68 -5.44 -2.35
CA SER A 26 12.46 -6.42 -1.29
C SER A 26 13.41 -6.19 -0.12
N TRP A 27 12.91 -6.24 1.09
CA TRP A 27 13.75 -6.13 2.29
C TRP A 27 14.72 -7.31 2.43
N PHE A 28 14.41 -8.45 1.83
CA PHE A 28 15.30 -9.59 1.78
C PHE A 28 16.47 -9.39 0.80
N ASN A 29 16.44 -8.32 -0.03
CA ASN A 29 17.37 -8.09 -1.13
C ASN A 29 17.46 -9.27 -2.12
N LEU A 30 16.41 -10.07 -2.19
CA LEU A 30 16.26 -11.23 -3.06
C LEU A 30 15.11 -11.01 -4.04
N GLY A 31 15.21 -11.65 -5.22
CA GLY A 31 14.16 -11.69 -6.22
C GLY A 31 14.64 -11.39 -7.62
N GLY A 32 14.08 -12.13 -8.58
CA GLY A 32 14.32 -11.95 -10.00
C GLY A 32 13.53 -10.78 -10.60
N PRO A 33 13.56 -10.64 -11.94
CA PRO A 33 12.96 -9.51 -12.62
C PRO A 33 11.44 -9.55 -12.66
N ALA A 34 10.80 -8.38 -12.64
CA ALA A 34 9.43 -8.21 -13.11
C ALA A 34 9.43 -8.12 -14.64
N GLU A 35 8.56 -8.86 -15.31
CA GLU A 35 8.39 -8.76 -16.76
C GLU A 35 8.07 -7.32 -17.17
N ILE A 36 7.11 -6.69 -16.49
CA ILE A 36 6.78 -5.28 -16.59
C ILE A 36 6.71 -4.71 -15.17
N PHE A 37 7.49 -3.67 -14.91
CA PHE A 37 7.44 -2.92 -13.67
C PHE A 37 6.92 -1.52 -13.93
N PHE A 38 5.87 -1.11 -13.21
CA PHE A 38 5.23 0.18 -13.43
C PHE A 38 5.12 0.98 -12.13
N ARG A 39 5.57 2.24 -12.17
CA ARG A 39 5.47 3.19 -11.07
C ARG A 39 4.69 4.41 -11.51
N PRO A 40 3.36 4.45 -11.29
CA PRO A 40 2.53 5.59 -11.67
C PRO A 40 2.96 6.86 -10.94
N GLU A 41 3.00 7.98 -11.64
CA GLU A 41 3.23 9.31 -11.06
C GLU A 41 2.01 9.81 -10.27
N ASN A 42 0.81 9.43 -10.71
CA ASN A 42 -0.44 9.83 -10.11
C ASN A 42 -1.56 8.84 -10.46
N LYS A 43 -2.75 9.07 -9.91
CA LYS A 43 -3.94 8.24 -10.13
C LYS A 43 -4.35 8.17 -11.61
N ASP A 44 -4.32 9.29 -12.33
CA ASP A 44 -4.75 9.32 -13.73
C ASP A 44 -3.83 8.49 -14.62
N GLN A 45 -2.53 8.52 -14.35
CA GLN A 45 -1.57 7.68 -15.05
C GLN A 45 -1.76 6.19 -14.71
N LEU A 46 -2.09 5.87 -13.45
CA LEU A 46 -2.44 4.50 -13.05
C LEU A 46 -3.66 4.00 -13.80
N ILE A 47 -4.75 4.77 -13.85
CA ILE A 47 -5.97 4.39 -14.56
C ILE A 47 -5.70 4.19 -16.06
N LYS A 48 -5.03 5.13 -16.71
CA LYS A 48 -4.64 4.99 -18.12
C LYS A 48 -3.81 3.74 -18.39
N PHE A 49 -2.91 3.40 -17.48
CA PHE A 49 -2.11 2.19 -17.63
C PHE A 49 -2.95 0.93 -17.47
N LEU A 50 -3.84 0.88 -16.49
CA LEU A 50 -4.76 -0.25 -16.29
C LEU A 50 -5.67 -0.47 -17.50
N ASP A 51 -6.17 0.60 -18.11
CA ASP A 51 -6.98 0.52 -19.34
C ASP A 51 -6.20 -0.11 -20.50
N GLU A 52 -4.92 0.28 -20.69
CA GLU A 52 -4.07 -0.26 -21.75
C GLU A 52 -3.75 -1.74 -21.56
N ILE A 53 -3.56 -2.20 -20.33
CA ILE A 53 -3.18 -3.61 -20.09
C ILE A 53 -4.39 -4.55 -19.95
N ARG A 54 -5.60 -4.01 -19.74
CA ARG A 54 -6.82 -4.81 -19.54
C ARG A 54 -7.08 -5.78 -20.69
N GLU A 55 -6.98 -5.32 -21.94
CA GLU A 55 -7.20 -6.14 -23.14
C GLU A 55 -6.18 -7.27 -23.31
N ASN A 56 -5.08 -7.21 -22.59
CA ASN A 56 -3.96 -8.14 -22.74
C ASN A 56 -3.92 -9.24 -21.66
N ASN A 57 -4.88 -9.28 -20.74
CA ASN A 57 -4.98 -10.27 -19.67
C ASN A 57 -3.70 -10.42 -18.82
N TYR A 58 -2.94 -9.36 -18.64
CA TYR A 58 -1.77 -9.39 -17.75
C TYR A 58 -2.19 -9.64 -16.30
N LYS A 59 -1.49 -10.57 -15.66
CA LYS A 59 -1.61 -10.72 -14.21
C LYS A 59 -0.98 -9.50 -13.52
N ILE A 60 -1.75 -8.87 -12.64
CA ILE A 60 -1.31 -7.68 -11.90
C ILE A 60 -0.88 -8.09 -10.50
N HIS A 61 0.26 -7.60 -10.06
CA HIS A 61 0.80 -7.75 -8.73
C HIS A 61 1.09 -6.37 -8.14
N ILE A 62 0.58 -6.09 -6.93
CA ILE A 62 0.84 -4.84 -6.23
C ILE A 62 1.97 -5.06 -5.25
N LEU A 63 3.00 -4.22 -5.33
CA LEU A 63 4.15 -4.26 -4.42
C LEU A 63 4.12 -3.04 -3.50
N GLY A 64 3.94 -3.27 -2.22
CA GLY A 64 4.03 -2.26 -1.17
C GLY A 64 5.48 -1.90 -0.80
N ALA A 65 5.78 -1.84 0.50
CA ALA A 65 7.14 -1.60 0.99
C ALA A 65 8.12 -2.76 0.73
N GLY A 66 7.61 -3.96 0.42
CA GLY A 66 8.43 -5.14 0.15
C GLY A 66 8.99 -5.82 1.40
N SER A 67 8.51 -5.49 2.58
CA SER A 67 8.98 -6.04 3.86
C SER A 67 8.50 -7.47 4.13
N ASN A 68 7.35 -7.86 3.56
CA ASN A 68 6.75 -9.18 3.71
C ASN A 68 6.55 -9.88 2.37
N THR A 69 7.48 -9.68 1.43
CA THR A 69 7.37 -10.24 0.08
C THR A 69 8.63 -10.98 -0.28
N LEU A 70 8.52 -12.30 -0.46
CA LEU A 70 9.59 -13.14 -1.00
C LEU A 70 9.35 -13.36 -2.49
N ILE A 71 10.32 -12.95 -3.30
CA ILE A 71 10.26 -13.03 -4.75
C ILE A 71 11.28 -14.08 -5.22
N ARG A 72 10.83 -15.01 -6.06
CA ARG A 72 11.70 -16.07 -6.62
C ARG A 72 12.71 -15.49 -7.62
N ASP A 73 13.84 -16.15 -7.79
CA ASP A 73 14.89 -15.75 -8.76
C ASP A 73 14.40 -15.75 -10.20
N SER A 74 13.42 -16.60 -10.54
CA SER A 74 12.76 -16.60 -11.85
C SER A 74 11.94 -15.34 -12.12
N GLY A 75 11.74 -14.48 -11.10
CA GLY A 75 11.00 -13.24 -11.21
C GLY A 75 9.49 -13.39 -11.22
N VAL A 76 8.82 -12.36 -11.71
CA VAL A 76 7.36 -12.24 -11.74
C VAL A 76 6.89 -12.00 -13.17
N LYS A 77 6.06 -12.90 -13.69
CA LYS A 77 5.39 -12.73 -14.98
C LYS A 77 4.20 -11.78 -14.84
N GLY A 78 3.95 -11.00 -15.89
CA GLY A 78 2.92 -9.98 -15.92
C GLY A 78 3.42 -8.63 -15.43
N VAL A 79 2.58 -7.90 -14.71
CA VAL A 79 2.82 -6.52 -14.31
C VAL A 79 2.98 -6.42 -12.79
N VAL A 80 4.07 -5.83 -12.35
CA VAL A 80 4.25 -5.39 -10.95
C VAL A 80 4.03 -3.88 -10.89
N ILE A 81 3.04 -3.45 -10.11
CA ILE A 81 2.75 -2.04 -9.86
C ILE A 81 3.25 -1.67 -8.47
N LYS A 82 4.09 -0.63 -8.38
CA LYS A 82 4.54 -0.04 -7.13
C LYS A 82 4.13 1.42 -7.07
N LEU A 83 3.19 1.73 -6.17
CA LEU A 83 2.73 3.11 -5.97
C LEU A 83 3.87 3.98 -5.45
N GLY A 84 3.99 5.18 -6.03
CA GLY A 84 5.05 6.14 -5.69
C GLY A 84 4.64 7.15 -4.62
N SER A 85 5.48 8.20 -4.44
CA SER A 85 5.31 9.22 -3.40
C SER A 85 3.99 10.00 -3.46
N LYS A 86 3.39 10.14 -4.63
CA LYS A 86 2.06 10.79 -4.79
C LYS A 86 0.89 10.00 -4.19
N PHE A 87 1.16 8.78 -3.74
CA PHE A 87 0.23 7.94 -2.98
C PHE A 87 0.65 7.80 -1.51
N SER A 88 1.49 8.72 -1.01
CA SER A 88 2.01 8.73 0.36
C SER A 88 1.61 9.98 1.15
N ASP A 89 0.61 10.71 0.67
CA ASP A 89 0.11 11.90 1.37
C ASP A 89 -0.60 11.49 2.66
N ILE A 90 -0.56 12.40 3.65
CA ILE A 90 -1.27 12.24 4.92
C ILE A 90 -1.95 13.56 5.26
N LYS A 91 -3.22 13.50 5.67
CA LYS A 91 -4.04 14.67 5.99
C LYS A 91 -4.84 14.43 7.26
N LEU A 92 -4.87 15.42 8.14
CA LEU A 92 -5.80 15.47 9.24
C LEU A 92 -7.19 15.85 8.72
N LEU A 93 -8.22 15.05 9.00
CA LEU A 93 -9.60 15.31 8.62
C LEU A 93 -10.39 15.89 9.81
N THR A 94 -10.21 15.30 11.00
CA THR A 94 -10.80 15.74 12.26
C THR A 94 -9.75 15.57 13.36
N ASN A 95 -10.10 15.88 14.61
CA ASN A 95 -9.18 15.74 15.75
C ASN A 95 -8.76 14.28 16.02
N ASP A 96 -9.44 13.30 15.47
CA ASP A 96 -9.19 11.86 15.69
C ASP A 96 -9.09 11.03 14.40
N THR A 97 -9.28 11.67 13.25
CA THR A 97 -9.37 10.97 11.95
C THR A 97 -8.40 11.55 10.94
N ILE A 98 -7.67 10.67 10.25
CA ILE A 98 -6.71 11.02 9.21
C ILE A 98 -7.03 10.29 7.90
N GLU A 99 -6.70 10.90 6.76
CA GLU A 99 -6.64 10.22 5.46
C GLU A 99 -5.17 10.04 5.08
N VAL A 100 -4.82 8.81 4.69
CA VAL A 100 -3.44 8.41 4.38
C VAL A 100 -3.39 7.71 3.04
N GLY A 101 -2.37 7.99 2.24
CA GLY A 101 -2.12 7.30 0.98
C GLY A 101 -1.59 5.88 1.22
N ALA A 102 -1.94 4.94 0.33
CA ALA A 102 -1.60 3.52 0.49
C ALA A 102 -0.08 3.22 0.46
N ALA A 103 0.73 4.10 -0.14
CA ALA A 103 2.18 3.92 -0.22
C ALA A 103 2.96 4.53 0.95
N ILE A 104 2.28 5.22 1.89
CA ILE A 104 2.95 5.77 3.07
C ILE A 104 3.41 4.64 4.00
N LEU A 105 4.57 4.80 4.63
CA LEU A 105 5.08 3.85 5.60
C LEU A 105 4.27 3.90 6.89
N ASP A 106 3.98 2.74 7.48
CA ASP A 106 3.21 2.57 8.71
C ASP A 106 3.78 3.42 9.84
N ARG A 107 5.10 3.42 10.03
CA ARG A 107 5.78 4.23 11.03
C ARG A 107 5.52 5.73 10.84
N LYS A 108 5.48 6.24 9.60
CA LYS A 108 5.20 7.67 9.35
C LYS A 108 3.78 8.04 9.76
N VAL A 109 2.84 7.13 9.61
CA VAL A 109 1.45 7.32 10.07
C VAL A 109 1.40 7.38 11.58
N SER A 110 2.07 6.47 12.28
CA SER A 110 2.18 6.48 13.75
C SER A 110 2.81 7.78 14.28
N ASP A 111 3.89 8.25 13.64
CA ASP A 111 4.55 9.51 14.01
C ASP A 111 3.66 10.74 13.76
N PHE A 112 2.92 10.74 12.65
CA PHE A 112 1.96 11.81 12.35
C PHE A 112 0.81 11.84 13.36
N ALA A 113 0.24 10.68 13.68
CA ALA A 113 -0.82 10.55 14.67
C ALA A 113 -0.37 11.07 16.05
N LYS A 114 0.81 10.66 16.51
CA LYS A 114 1.44 11.17 17.73
C LYS A 114 1.55 12.70 17.75
N ASN A 115 2.01 13.29 16.65
CA ASN A 115 2.19 14.75 16.56
C ASN A 115 0.87 15.53 16.49
N ASN A 116 -0.26 14.86 16.29
CA ASN A 116 -1.60 15.43 16.27
C ASN A 116 -2.47 14.93 17.44
N ASP A 117 -1.86 14.41 18.52
CA ASP A 117 -2.56 13.93 19.71
C ASP A 117 -3.60 12.82 19.42
N ILE A 118 -3.32 11.95 18.43
CA ILE A 118 -4.17 10.82 18.03
C ILE A 118 -3.50 9.51 18.48
N GLY A 119 -4.09 8.84 19.47
CA GLY A 119 -3.70 7.50 19.93
C GLY A 119 -4.35 6.36 19.14
N SER A 120 -4.11 5.14 19.56
CA SER A 120 -4.52 3.87 18.93
C SER A 120 -3.74 3.49 17.66
N MET A 121 -2.78 4.31 17.22
CA MET A 121 -1.96 4.05 16.03
C MET A 121 -0.48 3.75 16.40
N GLU A 122 -0.17 3.56 17.68
CA GLU A 122 1.20 3.34 18.18
C GLU A 122 1.80 2.05 17.61
N PHE A 123 0.99 0.99 17.48
CA PHE A 123 1.42 -0.31 16.96
C PHE A 123 2.00 -0.24 15.53
N LEU A 124 1.57 0.74 14.73
CA LEU A 124 2.11 0.96 13.39
C LEU A 124 3.60 1.34 13.40
N SER A 125 4.14 1.82 14.52
CA SER A 125 5.59 2.10 14.66
C SER A 125 6.45 0.84 14.60
N CYS A 126 5.89 -0.32 14.97
CA CYS A 126 6.58 -1.61 15.00
C CYS A 126 6.40 -2.43 13.72
N ILE A 127 5.54 -1.98 12.80
CA ILE A 127 5.25 -2.71 11.57
C ILE A 127 6.09 -2.14 10.43
N PRO A 128 7.03 -2.93 9.89
CA PRO A 128 7.78 -2.53 8.71
C PRO A 128 6.92 -2.75 7.48
N GLY A 129 6.25 -1.70 7.00
CA GLY A 129 5.31 -1.84 5.90
C GLY A 129 4.86 -0.52 5.31
N SER A 130 3.85 -0.60 4.47
CA SER A 130 3.07 0.52 3.98
C SER A 130 1.58 0.26 4.23
N ILE A 131 0.80 1.31 4.41
CA ILE A 131 -0.62 1.23 4.78
C ILE A 131 -1.41 0.31 3.84
N GLY A 132 -1.20 0.37 2.52
CA GLY A 132 -1.88 -0.55 1.61
C GLY A 132 -1.54 -2.03 1.86
N GLY A 133 -0.27 -2.32 2.19
CA GLY A 133 0.16 -3.67 2.59
C GLY A 133 -0.39 -4.08 3.96
N ALA A 134 -0.39 -3.16 4.92
CA ALA A 134 -0.93 -3.38 6.27
C ALA A 134 -2.42 -3.73 6.22
N ILE A 135 -3.21 -3.04 5.39
CA ILE A 135 -4.64 -3.33 5.22
C ILE A 135 -4.85 -4.72 4.62
N ILE A 136 -4.19 -5.06 3.50
CA ILE A 136 -4.32 -6.38 2.85
C ILE A 136 -3.97 -7.53 3.80
N MET A 137 -2.97 -7.31 4.66
CA MET A 137 -2.47 -8.32 5.60
C MET A 137 -3.14 -8.28 6.97
N ASN A 138 -4.11 -7.38 7.19
CA ASN A 138 -4.59 -7.07 8.53
C ASN A 138 -3.43 -7.02 9.53
N SER A 139 -2.43 -6.19 9.22
CA SER A 139 -1.20 -6.17 10.00
C SER A 139 -1.47 -5.67 11.41
N GLY A 140 -0.88 -6.35 12.37
CA GLY A 140 -1.00 -5.99 13.78
C GLY A 140 0.14 -6.54 14.62
N CYS A 141 0.31 -5.97 15.79
CA CYS A 141 1.22 -6.43 16.83
C CYS A 141 0.74 -5.95 18.21
N TYR A 142 1.17 -6.66 19.24
CA TYR A 142 0.87 -6.30 20.64
C TYR A 142 -0.63 -6.13 20.94
N GLY A 143 -1.47 -6.97 20.32
CA GLY A 143 -2.92 -7.01 20.57
C GLY A 143 -3.73 -5.94 19.84
N ALA A 144 -3.14 -5.18 18.91
CA ALA A 144 -3.82 -4.24 18.04
C ALA A 144 -3.56 -4.55 16.57
N ASP A 145 -4.52 -4.30 15.69
CA ASP A 145 -4.37 -4.47 14.25
C ASP A 145 -5.08 -3.36 13.45
N ILE A 146 -4.86 -3.38 12.12
CA ILE A 146 -5.35 -2.31 11.25
C ILE A 146 -6.89 -2.25 11.19
N SER A 147 -7.58 -3.37 11.37
CA SER A 147 -9.06 -3.42 11.31
C SER A 147 -9.71 -2.58 12.41
N GLU A 148 -9.04 -2.40 13.56
CA GLU A 148 -9.56 -1.64 14.69
C GLU A 148 -9.57 -0.12 14.45
N ILE A 149 -8.65 0.37 13.60
CA ILE A 149 -8.51 1.80 13.32
C ILE A 149 -9.00 2.20 11.93
N LEU A 150 -9.29 1.24 11.04
CA LEU A 150 -9.73 1.51 9.68
C LEU A 150 -11.19 1.97 9.67
N LEU A 151 -11.50 3.06 8.97
CA LEU A 151 -12.88 3.48 8.67
C LEU A 151 -13.30 3.08 7.25
N SER A 152 -12.46 3.35 6.27
CA SER A 152 -12.72 3.04 4.86
C SER A 152 -11.42 3.06 4.05
N ILE A 153 -11.49 2.46 2.86
CA ILE A 153 -10.44 2.52 1.85
C ILE A 153 -11.00 3.06 0.53
N LYS A 154 -10.18 3.79 -0.22
CA LYS A 154 -10.43 4.07 -1.63
C LYS A 154 -9.61 3.12 -2.47
N VAL A 155 -10.26 2.47 -3.41
CA VAL A 155 -9.63 1.48 -4.29
C VAL A 155 -9.94 1.77 -5.77
N ILE A 156 -9.07 1.30 -6.66
CA ILE A 156 -9.42 1.04 -8.05
C ILE A 156 -9.77 -0.45 -8.15
N ASP A 157 -10.96 -0.74 -8.66
CA ASP A 157 -11.42 -2.12 -8.85
C ASP A 157 -10.87 -2.76 -10.14
N ASP A 158 -11.26 -4.00 -10.39
CA ASP A 158 -10.89 -4.77 -11.58
C ASP A 158 -11.38 -4.15 -12.90
N LYS A 159 -12.38 -3.27 -12.84
CA LYS A 159 -12.91 -2.50 -13.98
C LYS A 159 -12.24 -1.13 -14.15
N GLY A 160 -11.25 -0.81 -13.32
CA GLY A 160 -10.57 0.48 -13.34
C GLY A 160 -11.40 1.61 -12.73
N LYS A 161 -12.50 1.29 -12.02
CA LYS A 161 -13.35 2.29 -11.37
C LYS A 161 -12.90 2.52 -9.93
N GLU A 162 -12.86 3.79 -9.54
CA GLU A 162 -12.66 4.16 -8.15
C GLU A 162 -13.92 3.91 -7.34
N LYS A 163 -13.77 3.31 -6.17
CA LYS A 163 -14.84 3.15 -5.18
C LYS A 163 -14.30 3.25 -3.77
N GLU A 164 -15.16 3.61 -2.84
CA GLU A 164 -14.90 3.55 -1.42
C GLU A 164 -15.52 2.29 -0.83
N ILE A 165 -14.78 1.59 0.01
CA ILE A 165 -15.21 0.39 0.73
C ILE A 165 -15.06 0.70 2.22
N LYS A 166 -16.12 0.53 2.99
CA LYS A 166 -16.11 0.76 4.43
C LYS A 166 -15.53 -0.44 5.17
N ASN A 167 -15.04 -0.24 6.39
CA ASN A 167 -14.51 -1.30 7.23
C ASN A 167 -15.50 -2.49 7.39
N ASN A 168 -16.78 -2.20 7.64
CA ASN A 168 -17.82 -3.22 7.82
C ASN A 168 -18.19 -3.99 6.53
N GLU A 169 -17.63 -3.62 5.39
CA GLU A 169 -17.77 -4.32 4.10
C GLU A 169 -16.55 -5.21 3.81
N ILE A 170 -15.56 -5.26 4.73
CA ILE A 170 -14.33 -6.04 4.60
C ILE A 170 -14.32 -7.09 5.70
N GLU A 171 -14.13 -8.35 5.33
CA GLU A 171 -13.87 -9.41 6.30
C GLU A 171 -12.36 -9.47 6.61
N PHE A 172 -12.02 -9.23 7.88
CA PHE A 172 -10.64 -9.31 8.38
C PHE A 172 -10.43 -10.63 9.11
N TYR A 173 -9.30 -11.26 8.84
CA TYR A 173 -8.86 -12.46 9.53
C TYR A 173 -7.37 -12.37 9.87
N TYR A 174 -6.87 -13.36 10.58
CA TYR A 174 -5.46 -13.38 10.96
C TYR A 174 -4.56 -13.33 9.73
N ARG A 175 -3.82 -12.22 9.58
CA ARG A 175 -2.90 -11.96 8.46
C ARG A 175 -3.55 -11.94 7.09
N GLY A 176 -4.78 -11.42 6.99
CA GLY A 176 -5.43 -11.29 5.70
C GLY A 176 -6.76 -10.56 5.70
N THR A 177 -7.29 -10.37 4.50
CA THR A 177 -8.63 -9.82 4.21
C THR A 177 -9.26 -10.56 3.03
N ASP A 178 -10.59 -10.47 2.89
CA ASP A 178 -11.34 -10.97 1.73
C ASP A 178 -11.30 -10.03 0.51
N LEU A 179 -10.56 -8.92 0.60
CA LEU A 179 -10.44 -7.98 -0.51
C LEU A 179 -9.94 -8.66 -1.79
N PRO A 180 -10.57 -8.42 -2.94
CA PRO A 180 -10.13 -8.98 -4.22
C PRO A 180 -8.67 -8.61 -4.52
N LYS A 181 -7.86 -9.61 -4.90
CA LYS A 181 -6.40 -9.47 -5.12
C LYS A 181 -6.02 -8.49 -6.23
N ASN A 182 -6.95 -8.17 -7.10
CA ASN A 182 -6.80 -7.24 -8.22
C ASN A 182 -7.25 -5.81 -7.89
N TYR A 183 -7.75 -5.55 -6.67
CA TYR A 183 -8.02 -4.21 -6.21
C TYR A 183 -6.74 -3.49 -5.82
N ILE A 184 -6.64 -2.22 -6.20
CA ILE A 184 -5.49 -1.37 -5.89
C ILE A 184 -5.94 -0.33 -4.87
N ILE A 185 -5.48 -0.46 -3.63
CA ILE A 185 -5.75 0.52 -2.58
C ILE A 185 -4.99 1.81 -2.90
N LEU A 186 -5.69 2.94 -2.94
CA LEU A 186 -5.13 4.27 -3.19
C LEU A 186 -4.88 5.03 -1.89
N SER A 187 -5.86 5.00 -0.98
CA SER A 187 -5.81 5.66 0.32
C SER A 187 -6.72 4.96 1.32
N ALA A 188 -6.54 5.29 2.59
CA ALA A 188 -7.38 4.83 3.69
C ALA A 188 -7.74 6.00 4.61
N ARG A 189 -8.90 5.91 5.26
CA ARG A 189 -9.26 6.74 6.41
C ARG A 189 -9.08 5.91 7.67
N LEU A 190 -8.30 6.46 8.59
CA LEU A 190 -7.99 5.83 9.86
C LEU A 190 -8.53 6.72 10.99
N LYS A 191 -9.09 6.09 12.02
CA LYS A 191 -9.60 6.77 13.22
C LYS A 191 -8.89 6.23 14.46
N GLY A 192 -8.42 7.15 15.28
CA GLY A 192 -7.88 6.84 16.59
C GLY A 192 -8.73 7.44 17.71
N ILE A 193 -8.11 7.66 18.84
CA ILE A 193 -8.69 8.32 20.02
C ILE A 193 -7.85 9.55 20.35
N THR A 194 -8.46 10.61 20.88
CA THR A 194 -7.69 11.76 21.37
C THR A 194 -6.85 11.33 22.58
N SER A 195 -5.54 11.55 22.50
CA SER A 195 -4.58 11.19 23.54
C SER A 195 -3.41 12.17 23.54
N LYS A 196 -2.90 12.53 24.71
CA LYS A 196 -1.75 13.45 24.79
C LYS A 196 -0.51 12.82 24.18
N LYS A 197 0.22 13.59 23.37
CA LYS A 197 1.47 13.17 22.69
C LYS A 197 2.43 12.39 23.60
N LYS A 198 2.66 12.85 24.83
CA LYS A 198 3.55 12.17 25.80
C LYS A 198 3.09 10.75 26.14
N MET A 199 1.78 10.49 26.19
CA MET A 199 1.24 9.16 26.45
C MET A 199 1.44 8.23 25.26
N ILE A 200 1.22 8.77 24.06
CA ILE A 200 1.44 8.04 22.79
C ILE A 200 2.94 7.69 22.65
N GLU A 201 3.82 8.66 22.91
CA GLU A 201 5.27 8.49 22.85
C GLU A 201 5.75 7.38 23.79
N LYS A 202 5.31 7.44 25.07
CA LYS A 202 5.62 6.39 26.05
C LYS A 202 5.16 5.02 25.56
N LYS A 203 3.95 4.90 25.02
CA LYS A 203 3.43 3.65 24.49
C LYS A 203 4.24 3.16 23.26
N GLN A 204 4.65 4.06 22.35
CA GLN A 204 5.54 3.69 21.25
C GLN A 204 6.88 3.14 21.74
N GLU A 205 7.47 3.76 22.76
CA GLU A 205 8.74 3.30 23.36
C GLU A 205 8.60 1.92 23.99
N GLU A 206 7.51 1.67 24.74
CA GLU A 206 7.21 0.36 25.33
C GLU A 206 7.02 -0.75 24.28
N LEU A 207 6.52 -0.42 23.09
CA LEU A 207 6.30 -1.39 22.00
C LEU A 207 7.59 -1.70 21.22
N ILE A 208 8.61 -0.84 21.27
CA ILE A 208 9.86 -0.99 20.49
C ILE A 208 10.94 -1.71 21.30
N GLN A 209 10.81 -1.77 22.63
CA GLN A 209 11.71 -2.52 23.53
C GLN A 209 11.50 -4.03 23.38
#